data_a3318af9134294a38e0a5f8cffe5be53
#
_entry.id   a3318af9134294a38e0a5f8cffe5be53
#
_cell.length_a   1.000
_cell.length_b   1.000
_cell.length_c   1.000
_cell.angle_alpha   90.00
_cell.angle_beta   90.00
_cell.angle_gamma   90.00
#
_symmetry.space_group_name_H-M   'P 1'
#
loop_
_entity.id
_entity.type
_entity.pdbx_description
1 polymer ?
#
loop_
_entity_poly.entity_id
_entity_poly.type
_entity_poly.pdbx_seq_one_letter_code
_entity_poly.pdbx_strand_id
1 'polypeptide(L)'
;MGATDERRRLSALLSQGLGSFTAGWSFCRSSGALHDRMTADVQPGLRRFHHSQFDARALANAKDGAAVSVCLPARDEEATVGLMVATIRTELVESTHLVDEIIVVDDRSVDATAQVAAGAGATVVPTACPPTEGAGKGAAMATAIGVSRGDVIVFLDADVVNFAAHFVVGLVGPLLTDPSLGFVKATYRRPLAGIVGEGGRVTELTARPLLEALFPELALWGQPLAGECATRREVVGPIELAADYGVDVALLIDVAQRLGLGAMAEVNLGERVHRNRPLEQLVPQASSVARAILSRARVTVAEERRGSQIALGNRR
;
A
#
# COMPACT_ATOMS: atom_id res chain seq x y z
N MET A 1 39.84 36.57 -27.47
CA MET A 1 40.10 35.45 -28.40
C MET A 1 40.40 34.22 -27.56
N GLY A 2 39.45 33.30 -27.35
CA GLY A 2 39.75 32.11 -26.55
C GLY A 2 38.59 31.19 -26.19
N ALA A 3 37.32 31.57 -26.36
CA ALA A 3 36.21 30.74 -25.88
C ALA A 3 35.36 30.10 -27.02
N THR A 4 35.63 30.43 -28.25
CA THR A 4 34.89 29.95 -29.44
C THR A 4 35.54 28.76 -30.16
N ASP A 5 36.82 28.53 -29.87
CA ASP A 5 37.58 27.46 -30.55
C ASP A 5 37.53 26.11 -29.80
N GLU A 6 37.32 26.13 -28.51
CA GLU A 6 37.17 24.90 -27.69
C GLU A 6 35.84 24.21 -27.89
N ARG A 7 34.78 24.96 -28.17
CA ARG A 7 33.43 24.36 -28.49
C ARG A 7 33.39 23.68 -29.86
N ARG A 8 34.23 24.12 -30.81
CA ARG A 8 34.32 23.48 -32.15
C ARG A 8 35.13 22.18 -32.11
N ARG A 9 36.09 22.05 -31.20
CA ARG A 9 36.89 20.80 -31.04
C ARG A 9 36.10 19.68 -30.33
N LEU A 10 35.25 20.03 -29.36
CA LEU A 10 34.38 19.05 -28.71
C LEU A 10 33.25 18.54 -29.61
N SER A 11 32.75 19.34 -30.54
CA SER A 11 31.76 18.92 -31.54
C SER A 11 32.30 17.95 -32.58
N ALA A 12 33.60 18.05 -32.92
CA ALA A 12 34.23 17.18 -33.91
C ALA A 12 34.65 15.82 -33.36
N LEU A 13 34.84 15.69 -32.04
CA LEU A 13 35.20 14.42 -31.38
C LEU A 13 33.97 13.53 -31.09
N LEU A 14 32.77 14.10 -31.08
CA LEU A 14 31.51 13.37 -30.89
C LEU A 14 30.89 12.82 -32.19
N SER A 15 31.48 13.16 -33.35
CA SER A 15 30.95 12.72 -34.67
C SER A 15 31.67 11.54 -35.30
N GLN A 16 32.73 11.02 -34.68
CA GLN A 16 33.44 9.84 -35.17
C GLN A 16 33.46 8.73 -34.12
N GLY A 17 32.41 7.93 -34.08
CA GLY A 17 32.45 6.67 -33.33
C GLY A 17 31.14 6.26 -32.67
N LEU A 18 30.06 6.09 -33.41
CA LEU A 18 28.97 5.21 -33.01
C LEU A 18 28.33 4.63 -34.25
N GLY A 19 28.68 3.38 -34.50
CA GLY A 19 28.01 2.52 -35.47
C GLY A 19 26.54 2.34 -35.08
N SER A 20 25.72 2.26 -36.09
CA SER A 20 24.28 2.09 -36.09
C SER A 20 23.76 1.02 -35.14
N PHE A 21 23.05 1.45 -34.08
CA PHE A 21 22.04 0.64 -33.40
C PHE A 21 20.72 1.46 -33.43
N THR A 22 19.92 1.20 -34.44
CA THR A 22 18.55 1.69 -34.52
C THR A 22 17.63 0.77 -33.73
N ALA A 23 17.42 1.08 -32.46
CA ALA A 23 16.24 0.66 -31.70
C ALA A 23 15.49 1.94 -31.34
N GLY A 24 14.31 2.13 -31.92
CA GLY A 24 13.53 3.35 -31.84
C GLY A 24 13.06 3.64 -30.42
N TRP A 25 13.61 4.66 -29.80
CA TRP A 25 13.05 5.33 -28.65
C TRP A 25 12.51 6.69 -29.10
N SER A 26 11.22 6.71 -29.37
CA SER A 26 10.49 7.96 -29.61
C SER A 26 10.24 8.63 -28.27
N PHE A 27 11.00 9.68 -27.99
CA PHE A 27 10.77 10.54 -26.83
C PHE A 27 9.57 11.46 -27.14
N CYS A 28 8.37 11.01 -26.77
CA CYS A 28 7.17 11.84 -26.87
C CYS A 28 7.10 12.76 -25.63
N ARG A 29 7.33 14.05 -25.84
CA ARG A 29 7.02 15.11 -24.87
C ARG A 29 5.49 15.23 -24.79
N SER A 30 4.88 14.77 -23.70
CA SER A 30 3.56 15.24 -23.32
C SER A 30 3.42 15.19 -21.80
N SER A 31 3.48 16.36 -21.19
CA SER A 31 3.21 16.62 -19.77
C SER A 31 1.72 16.50 -19.40
N GLY A 32 0.92 15.79 -20.19
CA GLY A 32 -0.51 15.56 -19.99
C GLY A 32 -0.90 14.10 -19.73
N ALA A 33 0.01 13.14 -19.89
CA ALA A 33 -0.34 11.71 -19.95
C ALA A 33 -0.46 10.99 -18.61
N LEU A 34 -0.14 11.61 -17.47
CA LEU A 34 -0.31 10.99 -16.15
C LEU A 34 -1.77 11.05 -15.65
N HIS A 35 -2.59 11.93 -16.20
CA HIS A 35 -3.97 12.12 -15.74
C HIS A 35 -4.97 11.17 -16.42
N ASP A 36 -4.60 10.60 -17.56
CA ASP A 36 -5.52 9.80 -18.40
C ASP A 36 -5.38 8.28 -18.22
N ARG A 37 -4.44 7.82 -17.39
CA ARG A 37 -4.28 6.38 -17.09
C ARG A 37 -5.39 5.78 -16.22
N MET A 38 -6.32 6.59 -15.75
CA MET A 38 -7.46 6.10 -14.94
C MET A 38 -8.64 5.57 -15.77
N THR A 39 -8.62 5.66 -17.09
CA THR A 39 -9.79 5.33 -17.94
C THR A 39 -9.55 4.35 -19.08
N ALA A 40 -8.34 3.89 -19.35
CA ALA A 40 -8.10 2.99 -20.47
C ALA A 40 -7.06 1.93 -20.12
N ASP A 41 -7.49 0.75 -20.00
CA ASP A 41 -7.04 -0.61 -20.25
C ASP A 41 -7.59 -1.53 -19.16
N VAL A 42 -8.78 -2.05 -19.42
CA VAL A 42 -9.37 -3.15 -18.64
C VAL A 42 -8.50 -4.37 -18.91
N GLN A 43 -7.60 -4.69 -17.98
CA GLN A 43 -6.98 -6.01 -18.00
C GLN A 43 -8.09 -7.05 -17.87
N PRO A 44 -8.10 -8.09 -18.71
CA PRO A 44 -9.02 -9.20 -18.52
C PRO A 44 -8.78 -9.83 -17.15
N GLY A 45 -9.72 -9.60 -16.22
CA GLY A 45 -9.69 -10.21 -14.89
C GLY A 45 -9.72 -9.26 -13.69
N LEU A 46 -9.13 -8.06 -13.72
CA LEU A 46 -9.19 -7.13 -12.59
C LEU A 46 -10.48 -6.31 -12.59
N ARG A 47 -11.30 -6.49 -11.55
CA ARG A 47 -12.56 -5.75 -11.35
C ARG A 47 -12.29 -4.44 -10.61
N ARG A 48 -12.97 -3.37 -11.04
CA ARG A 48 -12.84 -2.03 -10.47
C ARG A 48 -14.19 -1.49 -10.05
N PHE A 49 -14.21 -0.96 -8.84
CA PHE A 49 -15.40 -0.37 -8.23
C PHE A 49 -15.10 1.06 -7.78
N HIS A 50 -16.17 1.80 -7.50
CA HIS A 50 -16.11 3.10 -6.83
C HIS A 50 -16.93 3.02 -5.55
N HIS A 51 -16.47 3.62 -4.47
CA HIS A 51 -17.12 3.54 -3.16
C HIS A 51 -18.61 3.97 -3.19
N SER A 52 -18.96 4.93 -4.07
CA SER A 52 -20.34 5.42 -4.21
C SER A 52 -21.33 4.39 -4.78
N GLN A 53 -20.87 3.24 -5.22
CA GLN A 53 -21.72 2.13 -5.68
C GLN A 53 -22.34 1.34 -4.51
N PHE A 54 -21.86 1.60 -3.28
CA PHE A 54 -22.23 0.84 -2.10
C PHE A 54 -22.85 1.73 -1.03
N ASP A 55 -23.94 1.23 -0.43
CA ASP A 55 -24.64 1.84 0.69
C ASP A 55 -24.48 0.99 1.95
N ALA A 56 -24.10 1.61 3.08
CA ALA A 56 -23.79 0.89 4.31
C ALA A 56 -24.97 0.08 4.86
N ARG A 57 -26.20 0.63 4.80
CA ARG A 57 -27.40 -0.04 5.30
C ARG A 57 -27.82 -1.19 4.39
N ALA A 58 -27.72 -1.00 3.07
CA ALA A 58 -27.96 -2.05 2.12
C ALA A 58 -26.98 -3.22 2.31
N LEU A 59 -25.69 -2.93 2.52
CA LEU A 59 -24.67 -3.95 2.79
C LEU A 59 -24.90 -4.67 4.13
N ALA A 60 -25.29 -3.94 5.19
CA ALA A 60 -25.61 -4.54 6.48
C ALA A 60 -26.79 -5.54 6.38
N ASN A 61 -27.79 -5.22 5.55
CA ASN A 61 -28.89 -6.13 5.28
C ASN A 61 -28.48 -7.35 4.42
N ALA A 62 -27.49 -7.15 3.53
CA ALA A 62 -27.04 -8.18 2.58
C ALA A 62 -25.94 -9.09 3.13
N LYS A 63 -25.32 -8.76 4.28
CA LYS A 63 -24.17 -9.52 4.81
C LYS A 63 -24.52 -10.94 5.30
N ASP A 64 -25.80 -11.30 5.37
CA ASP A 64 -26.33 -12.64 5.64
C ASP A 64 -25.62 -13.36 6.82
N GLY A 65 -25.46 -12.61 7.93
CA GLY A 65 -24.79 -13.11 9.14
C GLY A 65 -23.26 -13.09 9.11
N ALA A 66 -22.63 -12.73 7.98
CA ALA A 66 -21.18 -12.57 7.93
C ALA A 66 -20.72 -11.44 8.87
N ALA A 67 -19.73 -11.70 9.71
CA ALA A 67 -19.16 -10.72 10.62
C ALA A 67 -18.06 -9.91 9.92
N VAL A 68 -17.99 -8.60 10.20
CA VAL A 68 -16.98 -7.67 9.66
C VAL A 68 -16.13 -7.10 10.78
N SER A 69 -14.82 -7.36 10.74
CA SER A 69 -13.83 -6.77 11.65
C SER A 69 -13.09 -5.64 10.95
N VAL A 70 -13.01 -4.46 11.58
CA VAL A 70 -12.14 -3.37 11.13
C VAL A 70 -10.91 -3.31 12.02
N CYS A 71 -9.74 -3.45 11.41
CA CYS A 71 -8.45 -3.56 12.06
C CYS A 71 -7.54 -2.38 11.68
N LEU A 72 -7.04 -1.64 12.66
CA LEU A 72 -6.15 -0.50 12.49
C LEU A 72 -4.78 -0.80 13.15
N PRO A 73 -3.77 -1.24 12.40
CA PRO A 73 -2.39 -1.21 12.88
C PRO A 73 -1.97 0.25 13.13
N ALA A 74 -1.57 0.59 14.35
CA ALA A 74 -1.29 1.96 14.75
C ALA A 74 0.06 2.07 15.48
N ARG A 75 0.82 3.13 15.15
CA ARG A 75 2.02 3.51 15.87
C ARG A 75 2.21 5.02 15.83
N ASP A 76 2.12 5.66 17.00
CA ASP A 76 2.26 7.11 17.15
C ASP A 76 1.24 7.89 16.28
N GLU A 77 -0.05 7.50 16.39
CA GLU A 77 -1.17 8.05 15.60
C GLU A 77 -2.28 8.62 16.49
N GLU A 78 -1.94 9.18 17.67
CA GLU A 78 -2.91 9.80 18.61
C GLU A 78 -3.76 10.89 17.97
N ALA A 79 -3.22 11.57 16.94
CA ALA A 79 -3.89 12.69 16.27
C ALA A 79 -5.06 12.24 15.38
N THR A 80 -5.08 11.01 14.90
CA THR A 80 -6.03 10.53 13.86
C THR A 80 -6.87 9.35 14.30
N VAL A 81 -6.30 8.43 15.05
CA VAL A 81 -6.94 7.15 15.40
C VAL A 81 -8.27 7.32 16.11
N GLY A 82 -8.40 8.32 17.01
CA GLY A 82 -9.62 8.56 17.75
C GLY A 82 -10.80 8.96 16.87
N LEU A 83 -10.59 9.86 15.90
CA LEU A 83 -11.61 10.26 14.95
C LEU A 83 -12.04 9.10 14.06
N MET A 84 -11.07 8.31 13.57
CA MET A 84 -11.35 7.14 12.73
C MET A 84 -12.23 6.13 13.46
N VAL A 85 -11.84 5.75 14.68
CA VAL A 85 -12.60 4.81 15.52
C VAL A 85 -13.99 5.34 15.83
N ALA A 86 -14.12 6.60 16.24
CA ALA A 86 -15.42 7.23 16.55
C ALA A 86 -16.35 7.24 15.32
N THR A 87 -15.82 7.56 14.13
CA THR A 87 -16.60 7.54 12.88
C THR A 87 -17.09 6.13 12.55
N ILE A 88 -16.21 5.13 12.60
CA ILE A 88 -16.58 3.73 12.34
C ILE A 88 -17.64 3.27 13.35
N ARG A 89 -17.43 3.57 14.63
CA ARG A 89 -18.35 3.18 15.68
C ARG A 89 -19.73 3.79 15.47
N THR A 90 -19.82 5.11 15.33
CA THR A 90 -21.09 5.80 15.23
C THR A 90 -21.86 5.45 13.96
N GLU A 91 -21.17 5.44 12.79
CA GLU A 91 -21.84 5.27 11.51
C GLU A 91 -22.02 3.80 11.13
N LEU A 92 -21.05 2.94 11.45
CA LEU A 92 -21.02 1.57 10.91
C LEU A 92 -21.33 0.49 11.96
N VAL A 93 -21.07 0.74 13.24
CA VAL A 93 -21.46 -0.19 14.31
C VAL A 93 -22.84 0.16 14.85
N GLU A 94 -23.04 1.41 15.32
CA GLU A 94 -24.26 1.80 16.05
C GLU A 94 -25.42 2.13 15.10
N SER A 95 -25.17 2.83 13.97
CA SER A 95 -26.23 3.30 13.07
C SER A 95 -26.66 2.25 12.04
N THR A 96 -25.71 1.54 11.40
CA THR A 96 -26.02 0.63 10.30
C THR A 96 -25.82 -0.84 10.64
N HIS A 97 -25.08 -1.18 11.70
CA HIS A 97 -24.70 -2.54 12.08
C HIS A 97 -23.93 -3.30 10.96
N LEU A 98 -23.19 -2.55 10.12
CA LEU A 98 -22.35 -3.14 9.08
C LEU A 98 -21.07 -3.75 9.67
N VAL A 99 -20.46 -3.07 10.65
CA VAL A 99 -19.22 -3.49 11.34
C VAL A 99 -19.59 -4.11 12.68
N ASP A 100 -18.99 -5.26 13.01
CA ASP A 100 -19.25 -6.01 14.24
C ASP A 100 -18.19 -5.76 15.32
N GLU A 101 -16.95 -5.44 14.92
CA GLU A 101 -15.88 -5.08 15.87
C GLU A 101 -14.86 -4.13 15.29
N ILE A 102 -14.25 -3.33 16.16
CA ILE A 102 -13.16 -2.41 15.83
C ILE A 102 -11.96 -2.79 16.70
N ILE A 103 -10.83 -3.13 16.06
CA ILE A 103 -9.60 -3.54 16.73
C ILE A 103 -8.50 -2.57 16.33
N VAL A 104 -7.85 -1.96 17.31
CA VAL A 104 -6.62 -1.20 17.13
C VAL A 104 -5.46 -2.02 17.69
N VAL A 105 -4.50 -2.35 16.83
CA VAL A 105 -3.28 -3.02 17.25
C VAL A 105 -2.19 -1.98 17.45
N ASP A 106 -1.85 -1.73 18.71
CA ASP A 106 -0.82 -0.78 19.09
C ASP A 106 0.58 -1.39 18.90
N ASP A 107 1.33 -0.87 17.92
CA ASP A 107 2.69 -1.30 17.65
C ASP A 107 3.69 -0.45 18.46
N ARG A 108 3.60 -0.53 19.79
CA ARG A 108 4.57 0.11 20.69
C ARG A 108 4.59 1.64 20.55
N SER A 109 3.43 2.27 20.47
CA SER A 109 3.32 3.72 20.51
C SER A 109 3.91 4.31 21.78
N VAL A 110 4.54 5.46 21.65
CA VAL A 110 5.09 6.23 22.78
C VAL A 110 4.21 7.44 23.14
N ASP A 111 3.22 7.73 22.30
CA ASP A 111 2.19 8.77 22.50
C ASP A 111 0.90 8.19 23.11
N ALA A 112 -0.19 8.94 23.11
CA ALA A 112 -1.47 8.52 23.64
C ALA A 112 -2.34 7.66 22.68
N THR A 113 -1.78 7.08 21.62
CA THR A 113 -2.51 6.31 20.60
C THR A 113 -3.45 5.27 21.22
N ALA A 114 -2.94 4.41 22.10
CA ALA A 114 -3.72 3.34 22.71
C ALA A 114 -4.88 3.87 23.57
N GLN A 115 -4.62 4.91 24.38
CA GLN A 115 -5.63 5.54 25.25
C GLN A 115 -6.73 6.22 24.41
N VAL A 116 -6.33 6.93 23.34
CA VAL A 116 -7.26 7.63 22.47
C VAL A 116 -8.15 6.65 21.72
N ALA A 117 -7.58 5.57 21.19
CA ALA A 117 -8.33 4.51 20.50
C ALA A 117 -9.32 3.81 21.44
N ALA A 118 -8.90 3.44 22.65
CA ALA A 118 -9.76 2.81 23.65
C ALA A 118 -10.90 3.77 24.08
N GLY A 119 -10.59 5.05 24.31
CA GLY A 119 -11.56 6.08 24.65
C GLY A 119 -12.61 6.31 23.57
N ALA A 120 -12.26 6.11 22.30
CA ALA A 120 -13.18 6.18 21.16
C ALA A 120 -14.04 4.89 21.00
N GLY A 121 -13.71 3.80 21.68
CA GLY A 121 -14.49 2.57 21.75
C GLY A 121 -13.94 1.40 20.92
N ALA A 122 -12.66 1.42 20.56
CA ALA A 122 -11.99 0.26 19.97
C ALA A 122 -11.54 -0.75 21.04
N THR A 123 -11.48 -2.02 20.66
CA THR A 123 -10.67 -3.01 21.39
C THR A 123 -9.21 -2.77 21.05
N VAL A 124 -8.39 -2.39 22.02
CA VAL A 124 -6.97 -2.15 21.81
C VAL A 124 -6.16 -3.35 22.29
N VAL A 125 -5.27 -3.84 21.43
CA VAL A 125 -4.37 -4.95 21.75
C VAL A 125 -2.94 -4.58 21.38
N PRO A 126 -1.92 -4.97 22.19
CA PRO A 126 -0.54 -4.77 21.79
C PRO A 126 -0.15 -5.74 20.67
N THR A 127 0.81 -5.36 19.83
CA THR A 127 1.40 -6.27 18.84
C THR A 127 1.97 -7.51 19.57
N ALA A 128 1.52 -8.71 19.17
CA ALA A 128 1.90 -9.98 19.81
C ALA A 128 3.35 -10.39 19.49
N CYS A 129 3.96 -9.82 18.45
CA CYS A 129 5.32 -10.14 18.03
C CYS A 129 6.35 -9.47 18.96
N PRO A 130 7.37 -10.21 19.45
CA PRO A 130 8.50 -9.61 20.17
C PRO A 130 9.16 -8.51 19.33
N PRO A 131 9.79 -7.50 19.96
CA PRO A 131 10.52 -6.45 19.26
C PRO A 131 11.79 -7.05 18.61
N THR A 132 11.62 -7.67 17.46
CA THR A 132 12.74 -8.10 16.60
C THR A 132 13.05 -6.99 15.60
N GLU A 133 14.32 -6.88 15.19
CA GLU A 133 14.69 -5.99 14.08
C GLU A 133 13.83 -6.33 12.87
N GLY A 134 13.08 -5.34 12.34
CA GLY A 134 12.20 -5.49 11.18
C GLY A 134 10.73 -5.77 11.48
N ALA A 135 10.32 -6.04 12.72
CA ALA A 135 8.90 -6.13 13.07
C ALA A 135 8.24 -4.74 13.03
N GLY A 136 7.05 -4.65 12.42
CA GLY A 136 6.31 -3.40 12.23
C GLY A 136 4.86 -3.67 11.80
N LYS A 137 4.39 -2.94 10.79
CA LYS A 137 3.00 -2.99 10.32
C LYS A 137 2.50 -4.42 10.07
N GLY A 138 3.30 -5.27 9.41
CA GLY A 138 2.87 -6.64 9.13
C GLY A 138 2.70 -7.50 10.37
N ALA A 139 3.54 -7.31 11.40
CA ALA A 139 3.37 -8.00 12.69
C ALA A 139 2.08 -7.56 13.40
N ALA A 140 1.73 -6.27 13.33
CA ALA A 140 0.48 -5.76 13.85
C ALA A 140 -0.74 -6.31 13.06
N MET A 141 -0.64 -6.40 11.71
CA MET A 141 -1.68 -7.02 10.89
C MET A 141 -1.86 -8.50 11.22
N ALA A 142 -0.78 -9.26 11.40
CA ALA A 142 -0.85 -10.67 11.82
C ALA A 142 -1.52 -10.82 13.20
N THR A 143 -1.20 -9.93 14.15
CA THR A 143 -1.88 -9.88 15.46
C THR A 143 -3.37 -9.62 15.28
N ALA A 144 -3.76 -8.65 14.43
CA ALA A 144 -5.15 -8.33 14.17
C ALA A 144 -5.92 -9.53 13.60
N ILE A 145 -5.35 -10.29 12.66
CA ILE A 145 -5.95 -11.51 12.12
C ILE A 145 -6.19 -12.54 13.24
N GLY A 146 -5.21 -12.70 14.12
CA GLY A 146 -5.28 -13.68 15.22
C GLY A 146 -6.34 -13.38 16.27
N VAL A 147 -6.61 -12.09 16.54
CA VAL A 147 -7.57 -11.67 17.59
C VAL A 147 -8.96 -11.32 17.06
N SER A 148 -9.08 -10.97 15.77
CA SER A 148 -10.35 -10.64 15.15
C SER A 148 -11.22 -11.90 14.93
N ARG A 149 -12.55 -11.71 14.83
CA ARG A 149 -13.53 -12.77 14.66
C ARG A 149 -14.33 -12.71 13.37
N GLY A 150 -14.21 -11.58 12.65
CA GLY A 150 -14.97 -11.36 11.43
C GLY A 150 -14.62 -12.32 10.30
N ASP A 151 -15.60 -12.69 9.50
CA ASP A 151 -15.43 -13.44 8.25
C ASP A 151 -14.78 -12.57 7.16
N VAL A 152 -15.04 -11.26 7.22
CA VAL A 152 -14.38 -10.22 6.44
C VAL A 152 -13.54 -9.36 7.37
N ILE A 153 -12.26 -9.20 7.03
CA ILE A 153 -11.30 -8.38 7.76
C ILE A 153 -10.94 -7.19 6.90
N VAL A 154 -11.14 -5.99 7.43
CA VAL A 154 -10.75 -4.72 6.81
C VAL A 154 -9.51 -4.20 7.52
N PHE A 155 -8.48 -3.87 6.77
CA PHE A 155 -7.31 -3.16 7.26
C PHE A 155 -7.36 -1.69 6.82
N LEU A 156 -7.06 -0.79 7.74
CA LEU A 156 -6.96 0.64 7.51
C LEU A 156 -5.66 1.17 8.12
N ASP A 157 -4.96 2.03 7.40
CA ASP A 157 -3.88 2.82 8.00
C ASP A 157 -4.48 3.81 9.02
N ALA A 158 -3.86 3.95 10.18
CA ALA A 158 -4.37 4.79 11.27
C ALA A 158 -4.04 6.29 11.11
N ASP A 159 -3.31 6.70 10.04
CA ASP A 159 -2.85 8.06 9.77
C ASP A 159 -3.73 8.85 8.77
N VAL A 160 -4.95 8.38 8.50
CA VAL A 160 -5.85 9.02 7.52
C VAL A 160 -6.53 10.23 8.14
N VAL A 161 -6.21 11.42 7.62
CA VAL A 161 -6.71 12.71 8.15
C VAL A 161 -8.16 13.00 7.72
N ASN A 162 -8.51 12.66 6.48
CA ASN A 162 -9.84 12.87 5.89
C ASN A 162 -10.68 11.59 5.89
N PHE A 163 -10.54 10.77 6.92
CA PHE A 163 -11.28 9.52 7.03
C PHE A 163 -12.79 9.76 7.09
N ALA A 164 -13.53 8.91 6.40
CA ALA A 164 -14.99 8.85 6.44
C ALA A 164 -15.46 7.40 6.25
N ALA A 165 -16.69 7.09 6.66
CA ALA A 165 -17.24 5.73 6.65
C ALA A 165 -17.17 5.04 5.27
N HIS A 166 -17.21 5.81 4.18
CA HIS A 166 -17.15 5.25 2.83
C HIS A 166 -15.83 4.50 2.53
N PHE A 167 -14.76 4.73 3.31
CA PHE A 167 -13.53 3.92 3.19
C PHE A 167 -13.82 2.45 3.52
N VAL A 168 -14.50 2.19 4.63
CA VAL A 168 -14.90 0.84 5.01
C VAL A 168 -15.96 0.29 4.06
N VAL A 169 -17.02 1.07 3.80
CA VAL A 169 -18.15 0.67 2.94
C VAL A 169 -17.67 0.27 1.55
N GLY A 170 -16.76 1.07 0.96
CA GLY A 170 -16.18 0.77 -0.36
C GLY A 170 -15.36 -0.51 -0.37
N LEU A 171 -14.59 -0.77 0.68
CA LEU A 171 -13.75 -1.97 0.78
C LEU A 171 -14.57 -3.25 0.98
N VAL A 172 -15.60 -3.23 1.84
CA VAL A 172 -16.41 -4.44 2.10
C VAL A 172 -17.46 -4.67 1.04
N GLY A 173 -17.92 -3.60 0.35
CA GLY A 173 -18.99 -3.67 -0.63
C GLY A 173 -18.83 -4.77 -1.67
N PRO A 174 -17.71 -4.82 -2.41
CA PRO A 174 -17.48 -5.87 -3.40
C PRO A 174 -17.48 -7.28 -2.79
N LEU A 175 -16.90 -7.46 -1.58
CA LEU A 175 -16.84 -8.78 -0.93
C LEU A 175 -18.22 -9.27 -0.46
N LEU A 176 -19.06 -8.36 0.01
CA LEU A 176 -20.40 -8.73 0.50
C LEU A 176 -21.40 -8.94 -0.63
N THR A 177 -21.18 -8.32 -1.81
CA THR A 177 -22.08 -8.43 -2.95
C THR A 177 -21.66 -9.48 -3.98
N ASP A 178 -20.40 -9.90 -3.96
CA ASP A 178 -19.87 -10.89 -4.90
C ASP A 178 -19.07 -11.98 -4.18
N PRO A 179 -19.61 -13.19 -4.03
CA PRO A 179 -18.94 -14.30 -3.34
C PRO A 179 -17.68 -14.82 -4.07
N SER A 180 -17.50 -14.49 -5.35
CA SER A 180 -16.31 -14.88 -6.10
C SER A 180 -15.08 -14.02 -5.76
N LEU A 181 -15.27 -12.88 -5.09
CA LEU A 181 -14.19 -12.03 -4.63
C LEU A 181 -13.69 -12.46 -3.25
N GLY A 182 -12.37 -12.56 -3.12
CA GLY A 182 -11.68 -12.87 -1.86
C GLY A 182 -10.87 -11.72 -1.30
N PHE A 183 -10.53 -10.73 -2.15
CA PHE A 183 -9.66 -9.61 -1.77
C PHE A 183 -10.03 -8.32 -2.51
N VAL A 184 -10.07 -7.22 -1.78
CA VAL A 184 -10.31 -5.86 -2.31
C VAL A 184 -9.24 -4.91 -1.78
N LYS A 185 -8.62 -4.14 -2.66
CA LYS A 185 -7.61 -3.15 -2.30
C LYS A 185 -8.04 -1.76 -2.73
N ALA A 186 -7.75 -0.77 -1.89
CA ALA A 186 -8.09 0.60 -2.19
C ALA A 186 -7.21 1.18 -3.31
N THR A 187 -7.82 2.06 -4.11
CA THR A 187 -7.11 3.05 -4.91
C THR A 187 -7.69 4.44 -4.58
N TYR A 188 -6.85 5.47 -4.67
CA TYR A 188 -7.23 6.85 -4.35
C TYR A 188 -6.18 7.82 -4.88
N ARG A 189 -6.56 9.09 -4.97
CA ARG A 189 -5.61 10.18 -5.23
C ARG A 189 -4.90 10.56 -3.93
N ARG A 190 -3.61 10.81 -4.01
CA ARG A 190 -2.77 11.30 -2.89
C ARG A 190 -2.22 12.67 -3.25
N PRO A 191 -2.86 13.77 -2.84
CA PRO A 191 -2.27 15.09 -3.02
C PRO A 191 -1.04 15.25 -2.11
N LEU A 192 0.05 15.79 -2.65
CA LEU A 192 1.22 16.22 -1.89
C LEU A 192 1.22 17.74 -1.82
N ALA A 193 1.13 18.32 -0.63
CA ALA A 193 1.06 19.78 -0.41
C ALA A 193 0.01 20.49 -1.31
N GLY A 194 -1.12 19.84 -1.59
CA GLY A 194 -2.16 20.36 -2.46
C GLY A 194 -1.94 20.12 -3.96
N ILE A 195 -0.82 19.52 -4.36
CA ILE A 195 -0.54 19.19 -5.77
C ILE A 195 -1.02 17.76 -6.03
N VAL A 196 -1.92 17.60 -6.97
CA VAL A 196 -2.48 16.30 -7.35
C VAL A 196 -1.42 15.47 -8.07
N GLY A 197 -1.19 14.24 -7.60
CA GLY A 197 -0.34 13.25 -8.27
C GLY A 197 1.12 13.17 -7.80
N GLU A 198 1.55 13.98 -6.83
CA GLU A 198 2.93 13.92 -6.29
C GLU A 198 3.10 13.01 -5.07
N GLY A 199 2.02 12.43 -4.54
CA GLY A 199 2.07 11.46 -3.44
C GLY A 199 2.46 10.06 -3.92
N GLY A 200 2.96 9.23 -2.97
CA GLY A 200 3.28 7.83 -3.28
C GLY A 200 4.67 7.59 -3.87
N ARG A 201 5.67 8.37 -3.46
CA ARG A 201 7.07 8.27 -3.96
C ARG A 201 7.65 6.87 -3.91
N VAL A 202 7.41 6.09 -2.85
CA VAL A 202 7.84 4.69 -2.77
C VAL A 202 7.11 3.82 -3.80
N THR A 203 5.83 4.10 -4.03
CA THR A 203 5.04 3.40 -5.07
C THR A 203 5.65 3.61 -6.45
N GLU A 204 5.87 4.88 -6.83
CA GLU A 204 6.32 5.22 -8.19
C GLU A 204 7.80 4.92 -8.43
N LEU A 205 8.66 5.07 -7.40
CA LEU A 205 10.11 4.93 -7.56
C LEU A 205 10.65 3.55 -7.19
N THR A 206 9.86 2.72 -6.49
CA THR A 206 10.32 1.41 -6.04
C THR A 206 9.35 0.29 -6.42
N ALA A 207 8.09 0.36 -5.96
CA ALA A 207 7.17 -0.76 -6.15
C ALA A 207 6.80 -0.93 -7.63
N ARG A 208 6.39 0.12 -8.32
CA ARG A 208 5.92 0.04 -9.70
C ARG A 208 6.99 -0.49 -10.66
N PRO A 209 8.24 0.04 -10.70
CA PRO A 209 9.28 -0.50 -11.57
C PRO A 209 9.61 -1.99 -11.28
N LEU A 210 9.62 -2.38 -10.01
CA LEU A 210 9.89 -3.77 -9.65
C LEU A 210 8.71 -4.70 -10.01
N LEU A 211 7.48 -4.24 -9.82
CA LEU A 211 6.30 -4.98 -10.24
C LEU A 211 6.23 -5.09 -11.77
N GLU A 212 6.52 -4.03 -12.53
CA GLU A 212 6.58 -4.07 -14.00
C GLU A 212 7.58 -5.13 -14.49
N ALA A 213 8.71 -5.27 -13.82
CA ALA A 213 9.74 -6.23 -14.20
C ALA A 213 9.45 -7.68 -13.77
N LEU A 214 8.78 -7.88 -12.62
CA LEU A 214 8.70 -9.19 -11.97
C LEU A 214 7.26 -9.74 -11.86
N PHE A 215 6.25 -8.86 -11.83
CA PHE A 215 4.82 -9.17 -11.71
C PHE A 215 4.01 -8.18 -12.54
N PRO A 216 4.14 -8.19 -13.88
CA PRO A 216 3.60 -7.14 -14.75
C PRO A 216 2.08 -6.99 -14.61
N GLU A 217 1.36 -8.04 -14.28
CA GLU A 217 -0.07 -8.01 -14.02
C GLU A 217 -0.46 -7.19 -12.79
N LEU A 218 0.44 -7.05 -11.81
CA LEU A 218 0.24 -6.27 -10.59
C LEU A 218 0.71 -4.82 -10.72
N ALA A 219 1.52 -4.49 -11.71
CA ALA A 219 2.00 -3.14 -11.95
C ALA A 219 0.86 -2.17 -12.34
N LEU A 220 -0.26 -2.69 -12.87
CA LEU A 220 -1.43 -1.92 -13.29
C LEU A 220 -2.40 -1.61 -12.15
N TRP A 221 -2.14 -2.08 -10.94
CA TRP A 221 -2.90 -1.68 -9.76
C TRP A 221 -2.66 -0.19 -9.46
N GLY A 222 -3.76 0.55 -9.20
CA GLY A 222 -3.68 1.99 -8.98
C GLY A 222 -2.80 2.36 -7.79
N GLN A 223 -2.95 1.63 -6.67
CA GLN A 223 -2.16 1.83 -5.45
C GLN A 223 -1.67 0.50 -4.88
N PRO A 224 -0.63 -0.13 -5.44
CA PRO A 224 -0.16 -1.44 -4.99
C PRO A 224 0.33 -1.44 -3.52
N LEU A 225 0.73 -0.29 -2.99
CA LEU A 225 1.15 -0.09 -1.61
C LEU A 225 0.05 0.51 -0.71
N ALA A 226 -1.23 0.52 -1.13
CA ALA A 226 -2.31 0.94 -0.25
C ALA A 226 -2.36 0.02 0.98
N GLY A 227 -2.43 0.60 2.18
CA GLY A 227 -2.66 -0.15 3.41
C GLY A 227 -4.12 -0.51 3.61
N GLU A 228 -5.00 0.24 2.96
CA GLU A 228 -6.44 0.02 3.02
C GLU A 228 -6.82 -1.14 2.11
N CYS A 229 -7.26 -2.23 2.71
CA CYS A 229 -7.76 -3.41 1.99
C CYS A 229 -8.78 -4.17 2.83
N ALA A 230 -9.59 -5.01 2.16
CA ALA A 230 -10.46 -5.97 2.81
C ALA A 230 -10.25 -7.35 2.21
N THR A 231 -10.39 -8.37 3.03
CA THR A 231 -10.18 -9.75 2.63
C THR A 231 -11.12 -10.69 3.38
N ARG A 232 -11.46 -11.82 2.76
CA ARG A 232 -12.07 -12.91 3.52
C ARG A 232 -11.03 -13.55 4.43
N ARG A 233 -11.43 -13.94 5.64
CA ARG A 233 -10.55 -14.61 6.61
C ARG A 233 -9.90 -15.86 6.04
N GLU A 234 -10.62 -16.67 5.31
CA GLU A 234 -10.13 -17.90 4.68
C GLU A 234 -9.02 -17.67 3.65
N VAL A 235 -8.95 -16.45 3.09
CA VAL A 235 -7.92 -16.04 2.14
C VAL A 235 -6.63 -15.67 2.87
N VAL A 236 -6.73 -14.80 3.89
CA VAL A 236 -5.55 -14.24 4.56
C VAL A 236 -5.04 -15.14 5.69
N GLY A 237 -5.89 -15.94 6.31
CA GLY A 237 -5.51 -16.79 7.45
C GLY A 237 -4.34 -17.74 7.18
N PRO A 238 -4.23 -18.36 6.00
CA PRO A 238 -3.09 -19.23 5.65
C PRO A 238 -1.85 -18.50 5.12
N ILE A 239 -1.88 -17.15 4.97
CA ILE A 239 -0.76 -16.37 4.44
C ILE A 239 0.17 -15.96 5.57
N GLU A 240 1.44 -16.29 5.45
CA GLU A 240 2.49 -15.77 6.32
C GLU A 240 2.83 -14.33 5.89
N LEU A 241 2.39 -13.37 6.70
CA LEU A 241 2.59 -11.95 6.40
C LEU A 241 4.06 -11.55 6.57
N ALA A 242 4.56 -10.72 5.65
CA ALA A 242 5.83 -10.03 5.86
C ALA A 242 5.71 -9.14 7.12
N ALA A 243 6.65 -9.24 8.06
CA ALA A 243 6.53 -8.59 9.37
C ALA A 243 6.65 -7.05 9.31
N ASP A 244 7.31 -6.52 8.30
CA ASP A 244 7.68 -5.11 8.15
C ASP A 244 6.71 -4.30 7.25
N TYR A 245 7.15 -3.14 6.78
CA TYR A 245 6.40 -2.27 5.86
C TYR A 245 6.27 -2.81 4.43
N GLY A 246 6.92 -3.93 4.10
CA GLY A 246 6.72 -4.64 2.84
C GLY A 246 5.40 -5.42 2.77
N VAL A 247 4.66 -5.51 3.88
CA VAL A 247 3.43 -6.31 3.98
C VAL A 247 2.38 -5.97 2.93
N ASP A 248 2.20 -4.69 2.59
CA ASP A 248 1.12 -4.26 1.69
C ASP A 248 1.28 -4.79 0.26
N VAL A 249 2.52 -4.80 -0.26
CA VAL A 249 2.81 -5.37 -1.58
C VAL A 249 2.98 -6.88 -1.49
N ALA A 250 3.53 -7.37 -0.40
CA ALA A 250 3.67 -8.79 -0.14
C ALA A 250 2.31 -9.50 -0.19
N LEU A 251 1.34 -8.98 0.58
CA LEU A 251 -0.03 -9.50 0.61
C LEU A 251 -0.69 -9.44 -0.78
N LEU A 252 -0.49 -8.36 -1.53
CA LEU A 252 -1.00 -8.24 -2.89
C LEU A 252 -0.48 -9.36 -3.79
N ILE A 253 0.83 -9.64 -3.75
CA ILE A 253 1.47 -10.70 -4.55
C ILE A 253 1.00 -12.08 -4.08
N ASP A 254 1.02 -12.33 -2.76
CA ASP A 254 0.67 -13.63 -2.18
C ASP A 254 -0.80 -14.00 -2.49
N VAL A 255 -1.71 -13.03 -2.38
CA VAL A 255 -3.12 -13.23 -2.73
C VAL A 255 -3.29 -13.46 -4.24
N ALA A 256 -2.61 -12.69 -5.09
CA ALA A 256 -2.68 -12.88 -6.54
C ALA A 256 -2.18 -14.26 -6.97
N GLN A 257 -1.09 -14.73 -6.37
CA GLN A 257 -0.56 -16.07 -6.62
C GLN A 257 -1.49 -17.19 -6.13
N ARG A 258 -2.24 -16.95 -5.04
CA ARG A 258 -3.14 -17.93 -4.44
C ARG A 258 -4.49 -18.02 -5.13
N LEU A 259 -5.10 -16.88 -5.44
CA LEU A 259 -6.49 -16.80 -5.94
C LEU A 259 -6.57 -16.50 -7.44
N GLY A 260 -5.52 -15.91 -8.02
CA GLY A 260 -5.59 -15.27 -9.33
C GLY A 260 -6.31 -13.92 -9.29
N LEU A 261 -6.09 -13.09 -10.32
CA LEU A 261 -6.64 -11.73 -10.40
C LEU A 261 -8.18 -11.68 -10.47
N GLY A 262 -8.80 -12.74 -10.99
CA GLY A 262 -10.28 -12.82 -11.12
C GLY A 262 -11.02 -12.81 -9.78
N ALA A 263 -10.36 -13.19 -8.67
CA ALA A 263 -10.92 -13.17 -7.32
C ALA A 263 -10.50 -11.91 -6.53
N MET A 264 -9.93 -10.92 -7.21
CA MET A 264 -9.44 -9.68 -6.62
C MET A 264 -10.10 -8.46 -7.28
N ALA A 265 -10.19 -7.36 -6.53
CA ALA A 265 -10.75 -6.12 -7.04
C ALA A 265 -10.03 -4.88 -6.48
N GLU A 266 -10.11 -3.78 -7.21
CA GLU A 266 -9.80 -2.44 -6.72
C GLU A 266 -11.08 -1.66 -6.43
N VAL A 267 -11.05 -0.84 -5.38
CA VAL A 267 -12.09 0.14 -5.13
C VAL A 267 -11.50 1.54 -5.02
N ASN A 268 -12.03 2.47 -5.81
CA ASN A 268 -11.67 3.88 -5.73
C ASN A 268 -12.39 4.52 -4.54
N LEU A 269 -11.62 4.98 -3.55
CA LEU A 269 -12.09 5.65 -2.33
C LEU A 269 -12.05 7.18 -2.44
N GLY A 270 -11.74 7.74 -3.61
CA GLY A 270 -11.68 9.19 -3.85
C GLY A 270 -10.31 9.77 -3.53
N GLU A 271 -10.17 10.50 -2.44
CA GLU A 271 -8.94 11.16 -2.04
C GLU A 271 -8.51 10.73 -0.65
N ARG A 272 -7.22 10.47 -0.45
CA ARG A 272 -6.64 10.16 0.84
C ARG A 272 -5.60 11.21 1.22
N VAL A 273 -5.85 11.91 2.29
CA VAL A 273 -4.93 12.86 2.92
C VAL A 273 -4.27 12.20 4.13
N HIS A 274 -2.96 12.17 4.14
CA HIS A 274 -2.17 11.59 5.23
C HIS A 274 -0.94 12.46 5.52
N ARG A 275 -0.30 12.20 6.64
CA ARG A 275 0.93 12.89 7.03
C ARG A 275 2.07 12.52 6.07
N ASN A 276 2.66 13.54 5.41
CA ASN A 276 3.82 13.35 4.55
C ASN A 276 5.09 13.14 5.38
N ARG A 277 5.87 12.14 5.01
CA ARG A 277 7.18 11.86 5.62
C ARG A 277 8.30 12.42 4.75
N PRO A 278 9.39 12.97 5.32
CA PRO A 278 10.57 13.37 4.56
C PRO A 278 11.23 12.16 3.88
N LEU A 279 12.01 12.41 2.82
CA LEU A 279 12.60 11.36 1.99
C LEU A 279 13.44 10.36 2.79
N GLU A 280 14.19 10.83 3.77
CA GLU A 280 15.05 10.02 4.63
C GLU A 280 14.27 8.93 5.39
N GLN A 281 13.04 9.24 5.81
CA GLN A 281 12.16 8.29 6.49
C GLN A 281 11.50 7.29 5.53
N LEU A 282 11.52 7.56 4.22
CA LEU A 282 10.99 6.65 3.21
C LEU A 282 12.00 5.59 2.76
N VAL A 283 13.30 5.81 2.96
CA VAL A 283 14.35 4.86 2.53
C VAL A 283 14.18 3.48 3.18
N PRO A 284 13.96 3.34 4.50
CA PRO A 284 13.70 2.02 5.11
C PRO A 284 12.45 1.35 4.54
N GLN A 285 11.38 2.12 4.28
CA GLN A 285 10.15 1.59 3.69
C GLN A 285 10.40 1.08 2.26
N ALA A 286 11.10 1.88 1.43
CA ALA A 286 11.45 1.48 0.07
C ALA A 286 12.28 0.20 0.05
N SER A 287 13.24 0.06 0.98
CA SER A 287 14.04 -1.15 1.14
C SER A 287 13.21 -2.36 1.54
N SER A 288 12.24 -2.21 2.46
CA SER A 288 11.31 -3.28 2.86
C SER A 288 10.43 -3.72 1.69
N VAL A 289 9.88 -2.75 0.94
CA VAL A 289 9.07 -3.02 -0.27
C VAL A 289 9.88 -3.77 -1.32
N ALA A 290 11.11 -3.31 -1.60
CA ALA A 290 11.98 -3.98 -2.56
C ALA A 290 12.28 -5.43 -2.16
N ARG A 291 12.67 -5.68 -0.89
CA ARG A 291 12.90 -7.02 -0.36
C ARG A 291 11.66 -7.91 -0.47
N ALA A 292 10.48 -7.37 -0.14
CA ALA A 292 9.22 -8.10 -0.21
C ALA A 292 8.90 -8.58 -1.63
N ILE A 293 9.11 -7.72 -2.65
CA ILE A 293 8.88 -8.06 -4.05
C ILE A 293 9.92 -9.08 -4.53
N LEU A 294 11.20 -8.82 -4.29
CA LEU A 294 12.30 -9.69 -4.73
C LEU A 294 12.21 -11.10 -4.14
N SER A 295 11.86 -11.22 -2.85
CA SER A 295 11.70 -12.52 -2.20
C SER A 295 10.58 -13.35 -2.83
N ARG A 296 9.47 -12.72 -3.23
CA ARG A 296 8.33 -13.40 -3.87
C ARG A 296 8.59 -13.75 -5.34
N ALA A 297 9.44 -12.99 -5.99
CA ALA A 297 9.94 -13.32 -7.31
C ALA A 297 11.02 -14.43 -7.29
N ARG A 298 11.40 -14.94 -6.11
CA ARG A 298 12.49 -15.91 -5.89
C ARG A 298 13.84 -15.42 -6.44
N VAL A 299 14.04 -14.10 -6.45
CA VAL A 299 15.33 -13.50 -6.80
C VAL A 299 16.24 -13.54 -5.57
N THR A 300 17.37 -14.20 -5.68
CA THR A 300 18.38 -14.20 -4.61
C THR A 300 19.05 -12.83 -4.57
N VAL A 301 18.78 -12.05 -3.53
CA VAL A 301 19.53 -10.81 -3.27
C VAL A 301 20.86 -11.22 -2.62
N ALA A 302 21.99 -10.82 -3.23
CA ALA A 302 23.29 -11.02 -2.61
C ALA A 302 23.32 -10.25 -1.28
N GLU A 303 23.59 -10.96 -0.19
CA GLU A 303 23.84 -10.31 1.10
C GLU A 303 25.05 -9.40 0.95
N GLU A 304 24.88 -8.08 1.15
CA GLU A 304 26.00 -7.17 1.27
C GLU A 304 26.87 -7.63 2.46
N ARG A 305 28.05 -8.11 2.16
CA ARG A 305 29.09 -8.31 3.17
C ARG A 305 29.41 -6.92 3.76
N ARG A 306 28.77 -6.55 4.85
CA ARG A 306 29.23 -5.47 5.71
C ARG A 306 30.57 -5.92 6.28
N GLY A 307 31.66 -5.43 5.70
CA GLY A 307 32.99 -5.64 6.24
C GLY A 307 34.05 -5.90 5.16
N SER A 308 34.41 -4.90 4.39
CA SER A 308 35.74 -4.79 3.83
C SER A 308 36.15 -3.33 3.91
N GLN A 309 36.85 -2.96 4.99
CA GLN A 309 37.66 -1.74 5.03
C GLN A 309 38.62 -1.83 3.86
N ILE A 310 38.44 -0.96 2.88
CA ILE A 310 39.48 -0.71 1.87
C ILE A 310 40.62 -0.01 2.60
N ALA A 311 41.64 -0.75 2.96
CA ALA A 311 42.90 -0.21 3.41
C ALA A 311 43.54 0.52 2.21
N LEU A 312 43.43 1.83 2.18
CA LEU A 312 44.24 2.68 1.29
C LEU A 312 45.69 2.49 1.71
N GLY A 313 46.40 1.62 0.99
CA GLY A 313 47.81 1.45 1.12
C GLY A 313 48.54 2.71 0.67
N ASN A 314 49.07 3.45 1.64
CA ASN A 314 50.09 4.49 1.41
C ASN A 314 51.30 3.82 0.73
N ARG A 315 51.52 4.08 -0.54
CA ARG A 315 52.85 3.90 -1.17
C ARG A 315 53.59 5.22 -1.08
N ARG A 316 54.70 5.18 -0.34
CA ARG A 316 55.77 6.18 -0.40
C ARG A 316 56.51 6.06 -1.72
#